data_94ab5ede0dd4833d36de2ad09965e222
#
_entry.id   94ab5ede0dd4833d36de2ad09965e222
#
_cell.length_a   1.000
_cell.length_b   1.000
_cell.length_c   1.000
_cell.angle_alpha   90.00
_cell.angle_beta   90.00
_cell.angle_gamma   90.00
#
_symmetry.space_group_name_H-M   'P 1'
#
loop_
_entity.id
_entity.type
_entity.pdbx_description
1 polymer ?
#
loop_
_entity_poly.entity_id
_entity_poly.type
_entity_poly.pdbx_seq_one_letter_code
_entity_poly.pdbx_strand_id
1 'polypeptide(L)'
;MARDLESMLDAMLDGVVLLDARGEVESLNSEACRILETSTEAAVGRPIEDLFGEDQSTAKLSRAVLADGRAVIEREHAVEGRQGDDLVIDVSASPLFDGDELDGVALLLRDCAIQKSLRDVVSQREALASFGCIAAGIAHEIKNPLGGIRGAAEILGARASDDKSRSAAELIVREVDRIALLVDDFMVFTPGEDLRVAPVNIHRVLDGVLAVTAHEKIGANVEVERVFDPSIPDLIADADRLSQVFLNLVRNALQAMEGEGGKIVITTRMAFDRHLSLPHGQLGPSLIVELADTGPGIEAVVLDEVATPFFTTRPEGTGLGLAVARHWITRHDGTLRLESTPGVGTTVRIALPLSRPK
;
A
#
# COMPACT_ATOMS: atom_id res chain seq x y z
N MET A 1 6.39 -13.74 -46.22
CA MET A 1 7.16 -14.38 -45.15
C MET A 1 7.73 -13.37 -44.16
N ALA A 2 8.63 -12.41 -44.54
CA ALA A 2 9.15 -11.45 -43.57
C ALA A 2 8.09 -10.55 -42.91
N ARG A 3 7.12 -10.00 -43.67
CA ARG A 3 6.01 -9.19 -43.12
C ARG A 3 5.07 -9.98 -42.19
N ASP A 4 4.95 -11.27 -42.36
CA ASP A 4 4.12 -12.11 -41.48
C ASP A 4 4.80 -12.35 -40.13
N LEU A 5 6.14 -12.46 -40.12
CA LEU A 5 6.90 -12.66 -38.90
C LEU A 5 6.93 -11.40 -38.01
N GLU A 6 7.19 -10.22 -38.57
CA GLU A 6 7.11 -8.94 -37.86
C GLU A 6 5.72 -8.71 -37.26
N SER A 7 4.66 -8.96 -38.04
CA SER A 7 3.29 -8.83 -37.52
C SER A 7 2.96 -9.84 -36.43
N MET A 8 3.55 -11.02 -36.44
CA MET A 8 3.42 -12.01 -35.37
C MET A 8 4.14 -11.60 -34.11
N LEU A 9 5.37 -11.08 -34.25
CA LEU A 9 6.14 -10.58 -33.11
C LEU A 9 5.45 -9.38 -32.46
N ASP A 10 4.90 -8.46 -33.23
CA ASP A 10 4.15 -7.30 -32.73
C ASP A 10 2.81 -7.64 -32.08
N ALA A 11 2.24 -8.80 -32.40
CA ALA A 11 1.02 -9.28 -31.75
C ALA A 11 1.30 -9.96 -30.39
N MET A 12 2.56 -10.19 -30.01
CA MET A 12 2.92 -10.78 -28.73
C MET A 12 2.76 -9.76 -27.60
N LEU A 13 2.26 -10.22 -26.45
CA LEU A 13 2.12 -9.42 -25.23
C LEU A 13 3.43 -9.32 -24.44
N ASP A 14 4.39 -10.16 -24.73
CA ASP A 14 5.72 -10.12 -24.16
C ASP A 14 6.65 -9.34 -25.10
N GLY A 15 7.60 -8.57 -24.55
CA GLY A 15 8.64 -7.92 -25.31
C GLY A 15 9.61 -8.95 -25.88
N VAL A 16 9.89 -8.87 -27.18
CA VAL A 16 10.86 -9.75 -27.86
C VAL A 16 11.99 -8.91 -28.40
N VAL A 17 13.23 -9.30 -28.08
CA VAL A 17 14.46 -8.72 -28.62
C VAL A 17 15.27 -9.84 -29.25
N LEU A 18 15.62 -9.69 -30.51
CA LEU A 18 16.53 -10.60 -31.23
C LEU A 18 17.91 -9.98 -31.30
N LEU A 19 18.91 -10.78 -30.92
CA LEU A 19 20.32 -10.41 -31.00
C LEU A 19 21.02 -11.30 -31.98
N ASP A 20 21.98 -10.72 -32.72
CA ASP A 20 22.89 -11.49 -33.56
C ASP A 20 23.97 -12.26 -32.75
N ALA A 21 24.81 -13.01 -33.43
CA ALA A 21 25.92 -13.77 -32.82
C ALA A 21 26.96 -12.88 -32.11
N ARG A 22 26.94 -11.55 -32.32
CA ARG A 22 27.82 -10.59 -31.64
C ARG A 22 27.17 -9.95 -30.40
N GLY A 23 25.86 -10.19 -30.18
CA GLY A 23 25.11 -9.57 -29.11
C GLY A 23 24.59 -8.19 -29.47
N GLU A 24 24.57 -7.83 -30.76
CA GLU A 24 23.96 -6.61 -31.25
C GLU A 24 22.48 -6.84 -31.55
N VAL A 25 21.67 -5.83 -31.32
CA VAL A 25 20.21 -5.90 -31.53
C VAL A 25 19.87 -5.96 -33.00
N GLU A 26 19.28 -7.04 -33.45
CA GLU A 26 18.80 -7.24 -34.82
C GLU A 26 17.35 -6.73 -34.99
N SER A 27 16.49 -7.03 -34.03
CA SER A 27 15.07 -6.65 -34.08
C SER A 27 14.46 -6.57 -32.70
N LEU A 28 13.42 -5.73 -32.57
CA LEU A 28 12.56 -5.65 -31.38
C LEU A 28 11.09 -5.52 -31.82
N ASN A 29 10.18 -6.09 -31.02
CA ASN A 29 8.77 -5.84 -31.20
C ASN A 29 8.32 -4.57 -30.45
N SER A 30 7.09 -4.14 -30.72
CA SER A 30 6.49 -2.94 -30.12
C SER A 30 6.46 -2.98 -28.59
N GLU A 31 6.23 -4.18 -28.00
CA GLU A 31 6.19 -4.34 -26.56
C GLU A 31 7.59 -4.24 -25.92
N ALA A 32 8.63 -4.78 -26.56
CA ALA A 32 10.02 -4.57 -26.11
C ALA A 32 10.41 -3.08 -26.16
N CYS A 33 9.98 -2.37 -27.22
CA CYS A 33 10.19 -0.91 -27.29
C CYS A 33 9.52 -0.18 -26.13
N ARG A 34 8.31 -0.59 -25.72
CA ARG A 34 7.58 -0.02 -24.57
C ARG A 34 8.29 -0.31 -23.25
N ILE A 35 8.68 -1.58 -23.02
CA ILE A 35 9.35 -2.01 -21.80
C ILE A 35 10.70 -1.32 -21.62
N LEU A 36 11.47 -1.19 -22.71
CA LEU A 36 12.81 -0.61 -22.69
C LEU A 36 12.83 0.91 -22.93
N GLU A 37 11.67 1.54 -23.03
CA GLU A 37 11.50 2.98 -23.30
C GLU A 37 12.37 3.47 -24.48
N THR A 38 12.40 2.68 -25.56
CA THR A 38 13.23 2.95 -26.76
C THR A 38 12.39 2.84 -28.04
N SER A 39 12.99 3.18 -29.16
CA SER A 39 12.41 2.92 -30.48
C SER A 39 13.26 1.92 -31.25
N THR A 40 12.67 1.19 -32.19
CA THR A 40 13.37 0.24 -33.07
C THR A 40 14.56 0.93 -33.77
N GLU A 41 14.36 2.14 -34.28
CA GLU A 41 15.42 2.92 -34.98
C GLU A 41 16.60 3.28 -34.07
N ALA A 42 16.32 3.46 -32.77
CA ALA A 42 17.35 3.84 -31.78
C ALA A 42 18.09 2.62 -31.21
N ALA A 43 17.50 1.42 -31.31
CA ALA A 43 18.01 0.21 -30.68
C ALA A 43 18.75 -0.71 -31.66
N VAL A 44 18.27 -0.87 -32.88
CA VAL A 44 18.85 -1.77 -33.90
C VAL A 44 20.30 -1.42 -34.21
N GLY A 45 21.15 -2.43 -34.26
CA GLY A 45 22.59 -2.30 -34.50
C GLY A 45 23.42 -1.84 -33.30
N ARG A 46 22.84 -1.73 -32.12
CA ARG A 46 23.56 -1.40 -30.88
C ARG A 46 23.77 -2.66 -30.04
N PRO A 47 24.83 -2.71 -29.23
CA PRO A 47 24.99 -3.73 -28.21
C PRO A 47 23.83 -3.70 -27.23
N ILE A 48 23.42 -4.89 -26.77
CA ILE A 48 22.28 -5.00 -25.81
C ILE A 48 22.55 -4.26 -24.51
N GLU A 49 23.82 -4.11 -24.12
CA GLU A 49 24.26 -3.36 -22.94
C GLU A 49 23.78 -1.89 -22.96
N ASP A 50 23.72 -1.29 -24.14
CA ASP A 50 23.33 0.11 -24.29
C ASP A 50 21.82 0.34 -24.04
N LEU A 51 21.02 -0.73 -24.10
CA LEU A 51 19.56 -0.66 -23.88
C LEU A 51 19.16 -0.82 -22.42
N PHE A 52 19.92 -1.57 -21.63
CA PHE A 52 19.65 -1.85 -20.22
C PHE A 52 20.37 -0.92 -19.24
N GLY A 53 21.01 0.15 -19.72
CA GLY A 53 21.71 1.14 -18.91
C GLY A 53 22.87 0.55 -18.11
N GLU A 54 22.99 0.92 -16.82
CA GLU A 54 24.05 0.42 -15.93
C GLU A 54 23.81 -1.03 -15.47
N ASP A 55 22.61 -1.57 -15.69
CA ASP A 55 22.29 -2.95 -15.34
C ASP A 55 22.88 -3.95 -16.33
N GLN A 56 24.02 -4.49 -15.93
CA GLN A 56 24.77 -5.47 -16.72
C GLN A 56 24.23 -6.91 -16.61
N SER A 57 23.17 -7.18 -15.83
CA SER A 57 22.73 -8.58 -15.60
C SER A 57 22.09 -9.17 -16.84
N THR A 58 21.19 -8.48 -17.53
CA THR A 58 20.59 -8.95 -18.80
C THR A 58 21.63 -9.12 -19.90
N ALA A 59 22.61 -8.22 -19.96
CA ALA A 59 23.74 -8.35 -20.86
C ALA A 59 24.62 -9.56 -20.54
N LYS A 60 24.81 -9.89 -19.27
CA LYS A 60 25.51 -11.12 -18.83
C LYS A 60 24.74 -12.38 -19.22
N LEU A 61 23.41 -12.35 -19.12
CA LEU A 61 22.57 -13.48 -19.55
C LEU A 61 22.71 -13.76 -21.03
N SER A 62 22.61 -12.74 -21.88
CA SER A 62 22.77 -12.91 -23.33
C SER A 62 24.16 -13.44 -23.71
N ARG A 63 25.22 -12.93 -23.06
CA ARG A 63 26.61 -13.45 -23.27
C ARG A 63 26.74 -14.89 -22.81
N ALA A 64 26.16 -15.27 -21.69
CA ALA A 64 26.19 -16.65 -21.21
C ALA A 64 25.52 -17.60 -22.20
N VAL A 65 24.36 -17.19 -22.77
CA VAL A 65 23.65 -17.97 -23.79
C VAL A 65 24.49 -18.09 -25.08
N LEU A 66 25.14 -17.01 -25.53
CA LEU A 66 26.02 -17.02 -26.69
C LEU A 66 27.26 -17.93 -26.48
N ALA A 67 27.78 -18.01 -25.23
CA ALA A 67 28.95 -18.84 -24.92
C ALA A 67 28.57 -20.33 -24.73
N ASP A 68 27.46 -20.64 -24.07
CA ASP A 68 27.13 -22.00 -23.65
C ASP A 68 26.06 -22.67 -24.51
N GLY A 69 25.35 -21.91 -25.37
CA GLY A 69 24.24 -22.39 -26.20
C GLY A 69 23.07 -22.93 -25.41
N ARG A 70 22.87 -22.49 -24.16
CA ARG A 70 21.79 -22.94 -23.27
C ARG A 70 20.89 -21.80 -22.88
N ALA A 71 19.57 -22.06 -22.90
CA ALA A 71 18.61 -21.07 -22.43
C ALA A 71 18.78 -20.78 -20.93
N VAL A 72 18.65 -19.51 -20.57
CA VAL A 72 18.70 -19.00 -19.17
C VAL A 72 17.44 -18.19 -18.90
N ILE A 73 16.91 -18.32 -17.70
CA ILE A 73 15.73 -17.56 -17.23
C ILE A 73 16.11 -16.88 -15.92
N GLU A 74 15.94 -15.57 -15.86
CA GLU A 74 16.03 -14.78 -14.66
C GLU A 74 14.66 -14.17 -14.36
N ARG A 75 14.19 -14.32 -13.11
CA ARG A 75 12.88 -13.86 -12.67
C ARG A 75 13.00 -12.65 -11.77
N GLU A 76 11.99 -11.78 -11.83
CA GLU A 76 11.87 -10.59 -10.97
C GLU A 76 13.09 -9.67 -11.06
N HIS A 77 13.59 -9.49 -12.27
CA HIS A 77 14.70 -8.62 -12.55
C HIS A 77 14.25 -7.16 -12.52
N ALA A 78 14.88 -6.33 -11.66
CA ALA A 78 14.60 -4.91 -11.61
C ALA A 78 15.42 -4.17 -12.68
N VAL A 79 14.75 -3.46 -13.56
CA VAL A 79 15.36 -2.57 -14.57
C VAL A 79 15.01 -1.14 -14.21
N GLU A 80 16.04 -0.30 -14.03
CA GLU A 80 15.81 1.14 -13.87
C GLU A 80 15.22 1.73 -15.16
N GLY A 81 13.98 2.19 -15.09
CA GLY A 81 13.36 2.97 -16.17
C GLY A 81 14.02 4.34 -16.30
N ARG A 82 14.10 4.89 -17.51
CA ARG A 82 14.68 6.21 -17.77
C ARG A 82 13.98 7.36 -17.05
N GLN A 83 12.76 7.15 -16.59
CA GLN A 83 11.98 8.14 -15.81
C GLN A 83 12.08 7.93 -14.29
N GLY A 84 12.90 6.98 -13.82
CA GLY A 84 13.13 6.72 -12.40
C GLY A 84 12.10 5.78 -11.76
N ASP A 85 11.24 5.14 -12.56
CA ASP A 85 10.35 4.06 -12.10
C ASP A 85 11.05 2.71 -12.31
N ASP A 86 11.24 1.95 -11.23
CA ASP A 86 11.79 0.59 -11.30
C ASP A 86 10.79 -0.34 -11.97
N LEU A 87 11.13 -0.86 -13.14
CA LEU A 87 10.34 -1.88 -13.83
C LEU A 87 10.81 -3.27 -13.42
N VAL A 88 9.90 -4.13 -12.98
CA VAL A 88 10.22 -5.53 -12.64
C VAL A 88 9.80 -6.43 -13.80
N ILE A 89 10.80 -7.07 -14.44
CA ILE A 89 10.59 -7.93 -15.59
C ILE A 89 11.13 -9.35 -15.36
N ASP A 90 10.49 -10.36 -15.95
CA ASP A 90 11.11 -11.66 -16.15
C ASP A 90 11.84 -11.64 -17.48
N VAL A 91 13.12 -12.04 -17.48
CA VAL A 91 13.94 -12.13 -18.67
C VAL A 91 14.24 -13.58 -18.98
N SER A 92 13.91 -14.01 -20.18
CA SER A 92 14.27 -15.35 -20.70
C SER A 92 15.12 -15.18 -21.95
N ALA A 93 16.35 -15.70 -21.89
CA ALA A 93 17.29 -15.70 -23.01
C ALA A 93 17.41 -17.11 -23.59
N SER A 94 17.16 -17.26 -24.89
CA SER A 94 17.19 -18.54 -25.61
C SER A 94 18.07 -18.45 -26.84
N PRO A 95 18.94 -19.46 -27.10
CA PRO A 95 19.81 -19.47 -28.30
C PRO A 95 18.97 -19.65 -29.57
N LEU A 96 19.33 -18.94 -30.61
CA LEU A 96 18.85 -19.11 -31.97
C LEU A 96 19.91 -19.86 -32.79
N PHE A 97 19.47 -20.86 -33.55
CA PHE A 97 20.34 -21.69 -34.38
C PHE A 97 19.95 -21.60 -35.85
N ASP A 98 20.92 -21.48 -36.74
CA ASP A 98 20.76 -21.76 -38.15
C ASP A 98 21.49 -23.10 -38.47
N GLY A 99 20.69 -24.17 -38.61
CA GLY A 99 21.23 -25.53 -38.64
C GLY A 99 21.86 -25.93 -37.30
N ASP A 100 23.18 -26.20 -37.28
CA ASP A 100 23.94 -26.56 -36.10
C ASP A 100 24.78 -25.37 -35.54
N GLU A 101 24.76 -24.22 -36.21
CA GLU A 101 25.51 -23.04 -35.80
C GLU A 101 24.65 -22.08 -34.97
N LEU A 102 25.21 -21.52 -33.90
CA LEU A 102 24.56 -20.51 -33.08
C LEU A 102 24.55 -19.19 -33.86
N ASP A 103 23.34 -18.73 -34.22
CA ASP A 103 23.12 -17.54 -35.04
C ASP A 103 22.80 -16.29 -34.20
N GLY A 104 22.30 -16.49 -32.97
CA GLY A 104 21.97 -15.36 -32.10
C GLY A 104 21.26 -15.76 -30.81
N VAL A 105 20.60 -14.79 -30.18
CA VAL A 105 19.82 -14.97 -28.95
C VAL A 105 18.48 -14.26 -29.06
N ALA A 106 17.40 -14.96 -28.68
CA ALA A 106 16.10 -14.35 -28.44
C ALA A 106 15.94 -14.03 -26.96
N LEU A 107 15.70 -12.77 -26.63
CA LEU A 107 15.30 -12.33 -25.30
C LEU A 107 13.79 -12.15 -25.28
N LEU A 108 13.15 -12.74 -24.27
CA LEU A 108 11.74 -12.53 -23.96
C LEU A 108 11.66 -11.74 -22.68
N LEU A 109 11.03 -10.58 -22.73
CA LEU A 109 10.86 -9.64 -21.63
C LEU A 109 9.38 -9.63 -21.23
N ARG A 110 9.07 -10.04 -20.02
CA ARG A 110 7.70 -10.04 -19.50
C ARG A 110 7.58 -9.04 -18.35
N ASP A 111 6.70 -8.07 -18.52
CA ASP A 111 6.36 -7.12 -17.45
C ASP A 111 5.61 -7.86 -16.33
N CYS A 112 6.21 -7.92 -15.15
CA CYS A 112 5.68 -8.61 -13.97
C CYS A 112 5.15 -7.66 -12.90
N ALA A 113 5.12 -6.33 -13.14
CA ALA A 113 4.72 -5.35 -12.15
C ALA A 113 3.30 -5.60 -11.59
N ILE A 114 2.34 -5.91 -12.46
CA ILE A 114 0.96 -6.23 -12.04
C ILE A 114 0.91 -7.57 -11.28
N GLN A 115 1.65 -8.59 -11.75
CA GLN A 115 1.65 -9.90 -11.10
C GLN A 115 2.34 -9.84 -9.73
N LYS A 116 3.41 -9.06 -9.59
CA LYS A 116 4.10 -8.83 -8.32
C LYS A 116 3.17 -8.11 -7.34
N SER A 117 2.57 -7.01 -7.75
CA SER A 117 1.63 -6.26 -6.89
C SER A 117 0.43 -7.12 -6.44
N LEU A 118 -0.10 -7.97 -7.31
CA LEU A 118 -1.17 -8.91 -6.94
C LEU A 118 -0.68 -10.00 -5.97
N ARG A 119 0.51 -10.56 -6.18
CA ARG A 119 1.12 -11.54 -5.27
C ARG A 119 1.39 -10.94 -3.90
N ASP A 120 1.93 -9.73 -3.83
CA ASP A 120 2.21 -9.03 -2.59
C ASP A 120 0.92 -8.75 -1.81
N VAL A 121 -0.15 -8.33 -2.50
CA VAL A 121 -1.47 -8.14 -1.89
C VAL A 121 -2.05 -9.46 -1.38
N VAL A 122 -1.94 -10.55 -2.14
CA VAL A 122 -2.42 -11.88 -1.72
C VAL A 122 -1.60 -12.41 -0.56
N SER A 123 -0.27 -12.33 -0.61
CA SER A 123 0.63 -12.77 0.45
C SER A 123 0.40 -11.98 1.75
N GLN A 124 0.23 -10.66 1.66
CA GLN A 124 -0.14 -9.84 2.81
C GLN A 124 -1.50 -10.25 3.40
N ARG A 125 -2.51 -10.51 2.54
CA ARG A 125 -3.82 -10.99 3.00
C ARG A 125 -3.75 -12.35 3.66
N GLU A 126 -3.01 -13.29 3.11
CA GLU A 126 -2.83 -14.63 3.68
C GLU A 126 -2.07 -14.59 5.01
N ALA A 127 -1.01 -13.78 5.10
CA ALA A 127 -0.30 -13.56 6.35
C ALA A 127 -1.23 -12.96 7.42
N LEU A 128 -1.97 -11.90 7.09
CA LEU A 128 -2.94 -11.28 7.99
C LEU A 128 -4.06 -12.24 8.39
N ALA A 129 -4.60 -13.03 7.47
CA ALA A 129 -5.64 -14.02 7.76
C ALA A 129 -5.11 -15.15 8.65
N SER A 130 -3.88 -15.62 8.43
CA SER A 130 -3.22 -16.63 9.26
C SER A 130 -2.99 -16.11 10.67
N PHE A 131 -2.50 -14.87 10.82
CA PHE A 131 -2.38 -14.20 12.11
C PHE A 131 -3.74 -13.96 12.77
N GLY A 132 -4.78 -13.63 12.01
CA GLY A 132 -6.12 -13.39 12.53
C GLY A 132 -6.76 -14.62 13.17
N CYS A 133 -6.61 -15.82 12.57
CA CYS A 133 -7.12 -17.06 13.16
C CYS A 133 -6.48 -17.40 14.51
N ILE A 134 -5.17 -17.16 14.66
CA ILE A 134 -4.44 -17.36 15.92
C ILE A 134 -4.86 -16.28 16.94
N ALA A 135 -5.05 -15.04 16.48
CA ALA A 135 -5.42 -13.92 17.32
C ALA A 135 -6.78 -14.10 18.00
N ALA A 136 -7.78 -14.63 17.30
CA ALA A 136 -9.11 -14.83 17.85
C ALA A 136 -9.15 -15.73 19.09
N GLY A 137 -8.37 -16.84 19.06
CA GLY A 137 -8.23 -17.73 20.21
C GLY A 137 -7.48 -17.08 21.36
N ILE A 138 -6.39 -16.39 21.05
CA ILE A 138 -5.47 -15.81 22.03
C ILE A 138 -6.04 -14.50 22.62
N ALA A 139 -6.80 -13.72 21.87
CA ALA A 139 -7.30 -12.42 22.33
C ALA A 139 -8.16 -12.53 23.59
N HIS A 140 -9.08 -13.49 23.63
CA HIS A 140 -9.88 -13.75 24.83
C HIS A 140 -9.02 -14.21 26.01
N GLU A 141 -8.00 -15.03 25.74
CA GLU A 141 -7.10 -15.55 26.76
C GLU A 141 -6.13 -14.46 27.28
N ILE A 142 -5.81 -13.44 26.47
CA ILE A 142 -5.01 -12.26 26.89
C ILE A 142 -5.88 -11.26 27.62
N LYS A 143 -7.09 -10.95 27.13
CA LYS A 143 -7.98 -9.96 27.77
C LYS A 143 -8.38 -10.35 29.18
N ASN A 144 -8.57 -11.65 29.45
CA ASN A 144 -8.95 -12.13 30.77
C ASN A 144 -7.91 -11.79 31.87
N PRO A 145 -6.61 -12.15 31.74
CA PRO A 145 -5.61 -11.74 32.74
C PRO A 145 -5.40 -10.23 32.78
N LEU A 146 -5.50 -9.51 31.64
CA LEU A 146 -5.43 -8.06 31.62
C LEU A 146 -6.55 -7.42 32.44
N GLY A 147 -7.78 -7.90 32.33
CA GLY A 147 -8.89 -7.46 33.18
C GLY A 147 -8.64 -7.69 34.66
N GLY A 148 -8.02 -8.80 35.04
CA GLY A 148 -7.60 -9.09 36.41
C GLY A 148 -6.52 -8.13 36.91
N ILE A 149 -5.50 -7.88 36.10
CA ILE A 149 -4.40 -6.92 36.43
C ILE A 149 -4.96 -5.51 36.57
N ARG A 150 -5.82 -5.08 35.66
CA ARG A 150 -6.49 -3.78 35.70
C ARG A 150 -7.28 -3.58 37.00
N GLY A 151 -8.16 -4.57 37.32
CA GLY A 151 -8.96 -4.50 38.55
C GLY A 151 -8.13 -4.48 39.81
N ALA A 152 -7.02 -5.26 39.88
CA ALA A 152 -6.08 -5.22 40.99
C ALA A 152 -5.38 -3.85 41.12
N ALA A 153 -4.94 -3.27 39.99
CA ALA A 153 -4.31 -1.96 39.98
C ALA A 153 -5.28 -0.84 40.42
N GLU A 154 -6.54 -0.87 39.96
CA GLU A 154 -7.58 0.08 40.39
C GLU A 154 -7.82 0.01 41.92
N ILE A 155 -7.91 -1.21 42.48
CA ILE A 155 -8.07 -1.39 43.92
C ILE A 155 -6.83 -0.87 44.69
N LEU A 156 -5.61 -1.14 44.20
CA LEU A 156 -4.38 -0.65 44.80
C LEU A 156 -4.30 0.89 44.76
N GLY A 157 -4.64 1.51 43.61
CA GLY A 157 -4.67 2.95 43.46
C GLY A 157 -5.70 3.64 44.38
N ALA A 158 -6.89 3.06 44.51
CA ALA A 158 -7.93 3.55 45.39
C ALA A 158 -7.55 3.47 46.90
N ARG A 159 -6.69 2.51 47.27
CA ARG A 159 -6.21 2.31 48.65
C ARG A 159 -4.85 2.95 48.92
N ALA A 160 -4.21 3.49 47.91
CA ALA A 160 -2.88 4.10 48.05
C ALA A 160 -2.91 5.30 49.00
N SER A 161 -2.07 5.28 50.00
CA SER A 161 -1.92 6.37 50.97
C SER A 161 -0.88 7.43 50.55
N ASP A 162 -0.08 7.14 49.56
CA ASP A 162 0.95 8.03 49.01
C ASP A 162 0.79 8.22 47.47
N ASP A 163 1.26 9.33 46.97
CA ASP A 163 1.12 9.70 45.55
C ASP A 163 1.95 8.81 44.65
N LYS A 164 3.07 8.23 45.10
CA LYS A 164 3.91 7.35 44.29
C LYS A 164 3.17 6.04 44.00
N SER A 165 2.55 5.44 45.01
CA SER A 165 1.77 4.22 44.89
C SER A 165 0.55 4.43 44.00
N ARG A 166 -0.12 5.59 44.11
CA ARG A 166 -1.26 5.97 43.25
C ARG A 166 -0.82 6.12 41.81
N SER A 167 0.26 6.87 41.54
CA SER A 167 0.81 7.06 40.19
C SER A 167 1.26 5.73 39.56
N ALA A 168 1.84 4.83 40.36
CA ALA A 168 2.22 3.51 39.86
C ALA A 168 0.99 2.66 39.46
N ALA A 169 -0.08 2.69 40.26
CA ALA A 169 -1.32 2.00 39.92
C ALA A 169 -1.98 2.56 38.66
N GLU A 170 -2.02 3.88 38.51
CA GLU A 170 -2.51 4.55 37.30
C GLU A 170 -1.68 4.21 36.06
N LEU A 171 -0.34 4.08 36.20
CA LEU A 171 0.52 3.63 35.11
C LEU A 171 0.16 2.20 34.67
N ILE A 172 -0.02 1.28 35.64
CA ILE A 172 -0.41 -0.10 35.32
C ILE A 172 -1.76 -0.12 34.59
N VAL A 173 -2.75 0.65 35.03
CA VAL A 173 -4.06 0.71 34.34
C VAL A 173 -3.89 1.21 32.92
N ARG A 174 -3.12 2.28 32.71
CA ARG A 174 -2.86 2.81 31.34
C ARG A 174 -2.18 1.79 30.43
N GLU A 175 -1.17 1.07 30.95
CA GLU A 175 -0.48 0.05 30.13
C GLU A 175 -1.38 -1.15 29.81
N VAL A 176 -2.21 -1.57 30.75
CA VAL A 176 -3.19 -2.62 30.52
C VAL A 176 -4.23 -2.21 29.46
N ASP A 177 -4.76 -1.00 29.56
CA ASP A 177 -5.69 -0.45 28.59
C ASP A 177 -5.04 -0.33 27.19
N ARG A 178 -3.76 0.05 27.13
CA ARG A 178 -2.96 0.10 25.91
C ARG A 178 -2.83 -1.29 25.25
N ILE A 179 -2.49 -2.32 26.06
CA ILE A 179 -2.38 -3.69 25.55
C ILE A 179 -3.75 -4.21 25.09
N ALA A 180 -4.83 -3.91 25.80
CA ALA A 180 -6.17 -4.28 25.40
C ALA A 180 -6.57 -3.69 24.04
N LEU A 181 -6.26 -2.41 23.81
CA LEU A 181 -6.46 -1.75 22.51
C LEU A 181 -5.64 -2.40 21.39
N LEU A 182 -4.38 -2.74 21.66
CA LEU A 182 -3.54 -3.48 20.69
C LEU A 182 -4.15 -4.81 20.28
N VAL A 183 -4.68 -5.54 21.26
CA VAL A 183 -5.36 -6.82 21.01
C VAL A 183 -6.64 -6.60 20.19
N ASP A 184 -7.39 -5.53 20.45
CA ASP A 184 -8.60 -5.18 19.66
C ASP A 184 -8.25 -4.79 18.24
N ASP A 185 -7.23 -3.96 18.04
CA ASP A 185 -6.75 -3.59 16.70
C ASP A 185 -6.27 -4.81 15.91
N PHE A 186 -5.64 -5.77 16.60
CA PHE A 186 -5.18 -7.01 15.98
C PHE A 186 -6.34 -7.93 15.58
N MET A 187 -7.41 -7.94 16.38
CA MET A 187 -8.63 -8.72 16.09
C MET A 187 -9.35 -8.29 14.81
N VAL A 188 -9.13 -7.06 14.35
CA VAL A 188 -9.69 -6.56 13.09
C VAL A 188 -9.31 -7.42 11.88
N PHE A 189 -8.14 -8.07 11.92
CA PHE A 189 -7.66 -8.93 10.84
C PHE A 189 -8.20 -10.36 10.89
N THR A 190 -9.05 -10.68 11.88
CA THR A 190 -9.66 -12.02 12.02
C THR A 190 -10.70 -12.24 10.91
N PRO A 191 -10.65 -13.37 10.18
CA PRO A 191 -11.65 -13.70 9.17
C PRO A 191 -13.04 -13.87 9.79
N GLY A 192 -14.09 -13.42 9.11
CA GLY A 192 -15.48 -13.71 9.45
C GLY A 192 -16.24 -12.60 10.15
N GLU A 193 -15.68 -11.42 10.38
CA GLU A 193 -16.43 -10.28 10.85
C GLU A 193 -17.14 -9.59 9.67
N ASP A 194 -18.47 -9.72 9.57
CA ASP A 194 -19.25 -9.05 8.53
C ASP A 194 -19.51 -7.60 8.88
N LEU A 195 -19.45 -6.72 7.86
CA LEU A 195 -19.81 -5.31 8.02
C LEU A 195 -21.30 -5.16 8.31
N ARG A 196 -21.62 -4.37 9.31
CA ARG A 196 -23.01 -3.98 9.64
C ARG A 196 -23.39 -2.75 8.83
N VAL A 197 -23.65 -2.95 7.54
CA VAL A 197 -23.91 -1.85 6.62
C VAL A 197 -25.31 -1.27 6.77
N ALA A 198 -25.39 0.07 6.80
CA ALA A 198 -26.62 0.85 6.86
C ALA A 198 -26.41 2.16 6.07
N PRO A 199 -27.47 2.93 5.77
CA PRO A 199 -27.30 4.29 5.28
C PRO A 199 -26.56 5.15 6.32
N VAL A 200 -25.42 5.74 5.92
CA VAL A 200 -24.53 6.51 6.79
C VAL A 200 -24.26 7.88 6.19
N ASN A 201 -24.47 8.90 6.98
CA ASN A 201 -24.04 10.25 6.65
C ASN A 201 -22.57 10.44 7.07
N ILE A 202 -21.69 10.59 6.09
CA ILE A 202 -20.26 10.69 6.33
C ILE A 202 -19.87 11.90 7.20
N HIS A 203 -20.56 13.02 7.04
CA HIS A 203 -20.25 14.22 7.79
C HIS A 203 -20.54 14.04 9.29
N ARG A 204 -21.61 13.30 9.64
CA ARG A 204 -21.89 12.94 11.04
C ARG A 204 -20.81 12.06 11.63
N VAL A 205 -20.27 11.12 10.86
CA VAL A 205 -19.15 10.27 11.30
C VAL A 205 -17.92 11.13 11.58
N LEU A 206 -17.54 11.99 10.62
CA LEU A 206 -16.40 12.89 10.76
C LEU A 206 -16.57 13.86 11.94
N ASP A 207 -17.73 14.48 12.09
CA ASP A 207 -18.03 15.38 13.22
C ASP A 207 -17.95 14.66 14.57
N GLY A 208 -18.44 13.42 14.64
CA GLY A 208 -18.34 12.57 15.83
C GLY A 208 -16.88 12.30 16.21
N VAL A 209 -16.04 11.94 15.23
CA VAL A 209 -14.61 11.73 15.45
C VAL A 209 -13.91 13.01 15.92
N LEU A 210 -14.19 14.13 15.28
CA LEU A 210 -13.60 15.41 15.65
C LEU A 210 -14.03 15.87 17.05
N ALA A 211 -15.27 15.59 17.45
CA ALA A 211 -15.75 15.90 18.80
C ALA A 211 -15.00 15.08 19.87
N VAL A 212 -14.69 13.81 19.60
CA VAL A 212 -13.90 12.97 20.50
C VAL A 212 -12.47 13.47 20.60
N THR A 213 -11.81 13.73 19.48
CA THR A 213 -10.40 14.13 19.44
C THR A 213 -10.16 15.56 19.96
N ALA A 214 -11.15 16.45 19.89
CA ALA A 214 -11.07 17.79 20.44
C ALA A 214 -10.80 17.84 21.97
N HIS A 215 -11.14 16.76 22.68
CA HIS A 215 -10.91 16.64 24.13
C HIS A 215 -9.56 15.97 24.46
N GLU A 216 -8.86 15.48 23.48
CA GLU A 216 -7.53 14.88 23.66
C GLU A 216 -6.46 15.98 23.77
N LYS A 217 -5.57 15.87 24.77
CA LYS A 217 -4.52 16.86 25.00
C LYS A 217 -3.50 16.98 23.86
N ILE A 218 -3.42 15.94 23.02
CA ILE A 218 -2.46 15.82 21.92
C ILE A 218 -2.68 16.89 20.84
N GLY A 219 -3.91 17.40 20.67
CA GLY A 219 -4.27 18.37 19.64
C GLY A 219 -4.46 19.82 20.09
N ALA A 220 -3.98 20.21 21.29
CA ALA A 220 -4.30 21.51 21.89
C ALA A 220 -3.91 22.75 21.04
N ASN A 221 -2.92 22.60 20.13
CA ASN A 221 -2.43 23.69 19.25
C ASN A 221 -2.69 23.39 17.76
N VAL A 222 -3.60 22.46 17.41
CA VAL A 222 -3.88 22.11 16.04
C VAL A 222 -5.25 22.67 15.65
N GLU A 223 -5.27 23.47 14.57
CA GLU A 223 -6.50 23.97 13.97
C GLU A 223 -7.12 22.89 13.08
N VAL A 224 -8.44 22.66 13.18
CA VAL A 224 -9.17 21.72 12.33
C VAL A 224 -10.16 22.47 11.45
N GLU A 225 -9.90 22.46 10.14
CA GLU A 225 -10.78 23.04 9.13
C GLU A 225 -11.63 21.95 8.45
N ARG A 226 -12.91 22.25 8.20
CA ARG A 226 -13.86 21.36 7.55
C ARG A 226 -14.32 21.98 6.24
N VAL A 227 -14.09 21.27 5.13
CA VAL A 227 -14.52 21.68 3.78
C VAL A 227 -15.44 20.58 3.27
N PHE A 228 -16.66 20.57 3.76
CA PHE A 228 -17.64 19.52 3.49
C PHE A 228 -18.56 19.92 2.34
N ASP A 229 -18.70 19.03 1.34
CA ASP A 229 -19.67 19.15 0.27
C ASP A 229 -21.06 18.67 0.77
N PRO A 230 -22.02 19.57 0.97
CA PRO A 230 -23.34 19.22 1.50
C PRO A 230 -24.21 18.39 0.54
N SER A 231 -23.81 18.24 -0.72
CA SER A 231 -24.55 17.49 -1.73
C SER A 231 -24.32 15.97 -1.65
N ILE A 232 -23.39 15.51 -0.82
CA ILE A 232 -23.04 14.09 -0.68
C ILE A 232 -24.23 13.34 -0.04
N PRO A 233 -24.78 12.32 -0.73
CA PRO A 233 -25.85 11.50 -0.17
C PRO A 233 -25.31 10.53 0.89
N ASP A 234 -26.21 9.92 1.66
CA ASP A 234 -25.84 8.82 2.55
C ASP A 234 -25.26 7.66 1.74
N LEU A 235 -24.16 7.09 2.23
CA LEU A 235 -23.52 5.91 1.65
C LEU A 235 -23.93 4.65 2.43
N ILE A 236 -23.88 3.49 1.78
CA ILE A 236 -24.14 2.21 2.44
C ILE A 236 -22.84 1.68 3.06
N ALA A 237 -22.70 1.87 4.37
CA ALA A 237 -21.45 1.59 5.08
C ALA A 237 -21.69 1.14 6.52
N ASP A 238 -20.64 0.71 7.20
CA ASP A 238 -20.60 0.48 8.64
C ASP A 238 -20.05 1.72 9.34
N ALA A 239 -20.92 2.43 10.06
CA ALA A 239 -20.60 3.69 10.70
C ALA A 239 -19.53 3.55 11.79
N ASP A 240 -19.55 2.43 12.54
CA ASP A 240 -18.58 2.18 13.63
C ASP A 240 -17.17 1.95 13.05
N ARG A 241 -17.09 1.18 11.96
CA ARG A 241 -15.82 0.91 11.28
C ARG A 241 -15.27 2.15 10.58
N LEU A 242 -16.11 2.96 9.95
CA LEU A 242 -15.68 4.24 9.40
C LEU A 242 -15.23 5.22 10.50
N SER A 243 -15.92 5.26 11.64
CA SER A 243 -15.49 6.05 12.80
C SER A 243 -14.11 5.62 13.29
N GLN A 244 -13.82 4.31 13.36
CA GLN A 244 -12.51 3.78 13.72
C GLN A 244 -11.43 4.19 12.69
N VAL A 245 -11.73 4.13 11.39
CA VAL A 245 -10.84 4.59 10.32
C VAL A 245 -10.44 6.05 10.53
N PHE A 246 -11.44 6.94 10.61
CA PHE A 246 -11.16 8.37 10.71
C PHE A 246 -10.53 8.75 12.05
N LEU A 247 -10.88 8.06 13.14
CA LEU A 247 -10.23 8.26 14.43
C LEU A 247 -8.72 7.94 14.37
N ASN A 248 -8.36 6.83 13.74
CA ASN A 248 -6.96 6.45 13.54
C ASN A 248 -6.21 7.48 12.71
N LEU A 249 -6.82 7.96 11.62
CA LEU A 249 -6.18 8.94 10.73
C LEU A 249 -6.03 10.31 11.40
N VAL A 250 -7.08 10.81 12.06
CA VAL A 250 -7.02 12.09 12.79
C VAL A 250 -6.00 12.03 13.92
N ARG A 251 -5.98 10.94 14.71
CA ARG A 251 -4.97 10.76 15.77
C ARG A 251 -3.54 10.71 15.21
N ASN A 252 -3.34 10.04 14.08
CA ASN A 252 -2.03 10.01 13.43
C ASN A 252 -1.56 11.42 13.03
N ALA A 253 -2.45 12.24 12.46
CA ALA A 253 -2.18 13.63 12.10
C ALA A 253 -1.88 14.50 13.35
N LEU A 254 -2.73 14.41 14.39
CA LEU A 254 -2.52 15.13 15.65
C LEU A 254 -1.19 14.78 16.31
N GLN A 255 -0.86 13.48 16.35
CA GLN A 255 0.40 12.98 16.90
C GLN A 255 1.62 13.41 16.07
N ALA A 256 1.47 13.56 14.73
CA ALA A 256 2.56 14.04 13.90
C ALA A 256 2.92 15.51 14.17
N MET A 257 1.96 16.29 14.65
CA MET A 257 2.09 17.72 14.95
C MET A 257 2.21 17.99 16.48
N GLU A 258 2.41 16.94 17.29
CA GLU A 258 2.49 17.09 18.75
C GLU A 258 3.66 18.01 19.16
N GLY A 259 3.35 19.04 19.94
CA GLY A 259 4.33 20.03 20.44
C GLY A 259 4.57 21.21 19.50
N GLU A 260 4.46 21.06 18.20
CA GLU A 260 4.69 22.14 17.22
C GLU A 260 3.40 22.86 16.82
N GLY A 261 2.27 22.15 16.91
CA GLY A 261 1.00 22.66 16.41
C GLY A 261 0.90 22.52 14.89
N GLY A 262 -0.18 23.00 14.32
CA GLY A 262 -0.39 22.93 12.88
C GLY A 262 -1.86 22.98 12.49
N LYS A 263 -2.16 22.46 11.31
CA LYS A 263 -3.51 22.46 10.75
C LYS A 263 -3.87 21.09 10.14
N ILE A 264 -5.11 20.66 10.40
CA ILE A 264 -5.74 19.54 9.69
C ILE A 264 -6.88 20.10 8.85
N VAL A 265 -6.90 19.78 7.56
CA VAL A 265 -8.00 20.11 6.66
C VAL A 265 -8.68 18.81 6.25
N ILE A 266 -9.99 18.72 6.51
CA ILE A 266 -10.79 17.57 6.07
C ILE A 266 -11.74 18.03 4.99
N THR A 267 -11.54 17.50 3.79
CA THR A 267 -12.36 17.82 2.61
C THR A 267 -13.19 16.61 2.20
N THR A 268 -14.45 16.85 1.86
CA THR A 268 -15.30 15.82 1.25
C THR A 268 -15.80 16.32 -0.10
N ARG A 269 -15.81 15.45 -1.11
CA ARG A 269 -16.35 15.76 -2.44
C ARG A 269 -16.86 14.52 -3.15
N MET A 270 -17.72 14.70 -4.11
CA MET A 270 -18.12 13.64 -5.04
C MET A 270 -17.14 13.58 -6.21
N ALA A 271 -16.77 12.37 -6.62
CA ALA A 271 -16.03 12.12 -7.84
C ALA A 271 -16.87 11.26 -8.79
N PHE A 272 -16.95 11.72 -10.03
CA PHE A 272 -17.64 11.01 -11.13
C PHE A 272 -16.62 10.42 -12.12
N ASP A 273 -15.33 10.51 -11.82
CA ASP A 273 -14.26 10.10 -12.71
C ASP A 273 -14.22 8.59 -12.89
N ARG A 274 -14.25 8.17 -14.16
CA ARG A 274 -14.09 6.78 -14.59
C ARG A 274 -12.67 6.21 -14.31
N HIS A 275 -11.73 7.07 -13.90
CA HIS A 275 -10.32 6.71 -13.65
C HIS A 275 -10.01 6.31 -12.20
N LEU A 276 -10.96 6.48 -11.26
CA LEU A 276 -10.83 5.86 -9.94
C LEU A 276 -11.16 4.37 -10.11
N SER A 277 -10.13 3.57 -10.37
CA SER A 277 -10.22 2.11 -10.36
C SER A 277 -10.53 1.67 -8.93
N LEU A 278 -11.81 1.57 -8.61
CA LEU A 278 -12.24 0.85 -7.41
C LEU A 278 -11.86 -0.62 -7.58
N PRO A 279 -11.54 -1.34 -6.49
CA PRO A 279 -11.36 -2.79 -6.55
C PRO A 279 -12.55 -3.41 -7.31
N HIS A 280 -12.30 -4.30 -8.25
CA HIS A 280 -13.28 -4.94 -9.16
C HIS A 280 -13.75 -4.12 -10.37
N GLY A 281 -13.04 -3.04 -10.77
CA GLY A 281 -13.33 -2.33 -12.04
C GLY A 281 -14.69 -1.61 -12.08
N GLN A 282 -15.26 -1.29 -10.92
CA GLN A 282 -16.55 -0.62 -10.84
C GLN A 282 -16.44 0.85 -11.23
N LEU A 283 -17.28 1.23 -12.18
CA LEU A 283 -17.45 2.60 -12.65
C LEU A 283 -18.70 3.15 -11.98
N GLY A 284 -18.55 4.07 -11.05
CA GLY A 284 -19.68 4.71 -10.38
C GLY A 284 -19.26 5.96 -9.61
N PRO A 285 -20.24 6.78 -9.18
CA PRO A 285 -19.92 7.93 -8.35
C PRO A 285 -19.33 7.46 -7.02
N SER A 286 -18.26 8.12 -6.61
CA SER A 286 -17.53 7.83 -5.38
C SER A 286 -17.49 9.05 -4.48
N LEU A 287 -17.54 8.81 -3.17
CA LEU A 287 -17.20 9.78 -2.16
C LEU A 287 -15.69 9.81 -2.01
N ILE A 288 -15.11 11.00 -2.10
CA ILE A 288 -13.71 11.24 -1.74
C ILE A 288 -13.67 11.98 -0.40
N VAL A 289 -12.91 11.44 0.54
CA VAL A 289 -12.55 12.12 1.79
C VAL A 289 -11.05 12.33 1.78
N GLU A 290 -10.60 13.57 1.90
CA GLU A 290 -9.19 13.93 2.00
C GLU A 290 -8.93 14.51 3.39
N LEU A 291 -7.92 14.00 4.07
CA LEU A 291 -7.41 14.49 5.34
C LEU A 291 -5.97 14.92 5.12
N ALA A 292 -5.73 16.22 5.15
CA ALA A 292 -4.42 16.83 4.97
C ALA A 292 -3.93 17.43 6.29
N ASP A 293 -2.73 17.09 6.73
CA ASP A 293 -2.04 17.69 7.86
C ASP A 293 -0.82 18.48 7.42
N THR A 294 -0.41 19.44 8.24
CA THR A 294 0.82 20.24 8.05
C THR A 294 1.96 19.74 8.93
N GLY A 295 2.00 18.47 9.24
CA GLY A 295 3.04 17.84 10.04
C GLY A 295 4.39 17.75 9.31
N PRO A 296 5.36 17.04 9.87
CA PRO A 296 6.72 16.92 9.32
C PRO A 296 6.77 16.17 7.99
N GLY A 297 5.67 15.52 7.58
CA GLY A 297 5.66 14.66 6.39
C GLY A 297 6.38 13.33 6.61
N ILE A 298 6.43 12.51 5.54
CA ILE A 298 7.00 11.17 5.51
C ILE A 298 7.98 11.09 4.34
N GLU A 299 9.14 10.52 4.57
CA GLU A 299 10.13 10.30 3.51
C GLU A 299 9.64 9.26 2.49
N ALA A 300 9.96 9.46 1.21
CA ALA A 300 9.50 8.60 0.13
C ALA A 300 9.88 7.11 0.33
N VAL A 301 11.09 6.85 0.84
CA VAL A 301 11.59 5.49 1.11
C VAL A 301 10.72 4.73 2.12
N VAL A 302 10.06 5.45 3.03
CA VAL A 302 9.24 4.87 4.11
C VAL A 302 7.76 4.82 3.75
N LEU A 303 7.34 5.61 2.74
CA LEU A 303 5.93 5.80 2.40
C LEU A 303 5.22 4.48 2.02
N ASP A 304 5.90 3.58 1.36
CA ASP A 304 5.35 2.27 0.98
C ASP A 304 5.20 1.33 2.18
N GLU A 305 6.03 1.50 3.21
CA GLU A 305 6.04 0.66 4.40
C GLU A 305 5.08 1.12 5.50
N VAL A 306 4.68 2.42 5.53
CA VAL A 306 3.85 2.97 6.63
C VAL A 306 2.47 2.34 6.75
N ALA A 307 1.97 1.70 5.70
CA ALA A 307 0.71 0.96 5.71
C ALA A 307 0.87 -0.53 6.06
N THR A 308 2.11 -0.99 6.28
CA THR A 308 2.42 -2.36 6.72
C THR A 308 2.11 -2.49 8.22
N PRO A 309 1.40 -3.53 8.64
CA PRO A 309 1.13 -3.75 10.06
C PRO A 309 2.40 -3.79 10.91
N PHE A 310 2.37 -3.18 12.08
CA PHE A 310 3.48 -3.03 13.04
C PHE A 310 4.61 -2.09 12.61
N PHE A 311 4.53 -1.51 11.44
CA PHE A 311 5.49 -0.49 11.05
C PHE A 311 5.20 0.82 11.79
N THR A 312 6.19 1.35 12.48
CA THR A 312 6.09 2.63 13.19
C THR A 312 7.45 3.30 13.31
N THR A 313 7.47 4.60 13.11
CA THR A 313 8.66 5.44 13.37
C THR A 313 8.64 6.03 14.78
N ARG A 314 7.57 5.76 15.57
CA ARG A 314 7.39 6.32 16.92
C ARG A 314 7.61 5.24 17.98
N PRO A 315 8.33 5.57 19.10
CA PRO A 315 8.58 4.60 20.17
C PRO A 315 7.30 4.05 20.84
N GLU A 316 6.25 4.87 20.93
CA GLU A 316 4.97 4.51 21.56
C GLU A 316 3.90 4.08 20.54
N GLY A 317 4.21 4.13 19.25
CA GLY A 317 3.30 3.75 18.18
C GLY A 317 3.08 2.24 18.12
N THR A 318 1.85 1.83 17.82
CA THR A 318 1.52 0.41 17.63
C THR A 318 1.80 -0.08 16.22
N GLY A 319 1.89 0.85 15.25
CA GLY A 319 2.01 0.54 13.83
C GLY A 319 0.78 -0.15 13.22
N LEU A 320 -0.35 -0.21 13.95
CA LEU A 320 -1.56 -0.87 13.48
C LEU A 320 -2.62 0.10 12.94
N GLY A 321 -2.64 1.35 13.38
CA GLY A 321 -3.73 2.28 13.08
C GLY A 321 -3.98 2.48 11.57
N LEU A 322 -2.92 2.65 10.78
CA LEU A 322 -3.04 2.82 9.32
C LEU A 322 -3.41 1.50 8.62
N ALA A 323 -2.86 0.38 9.07
CA ALA A 323 -3.21 -0.94 8.55
C ALA A 323 -4.69 -1.28 8.82
N VAL A 324 -5.20 -0.96 10.02
CA VAL A 324 -6.64 -1.09 10.38
C VAL A 324 -7.49 -0.19 9.50
N ALA A 325 -7.09 1.07 9.29
CA ALA A 325 -7.80 1.98 8.41
C ALA A 325 -7.88 1.42 6.98
N ARG A 326 -6.75 0.97 6.43
CA ARG A 326 -6.68 0.35 5.10
C ARG A 326 -7.54 -0.91 4.99
N HIS A 327 -7.52 -1.76 6.02
CA HIS A 327 -8.36 -2.97 6.08
C HIS A 327 -9.85 -2.63 5.96
N TRP A 328 -10.36 -1.73 6.79
CA TRP A 328 -11.78 -1.39 6.76
C TRP A 328 -12.20 -0.65 5.50
N ILE A 329 -11.36 0.23 4.95
CA ILE A 329 -11.64 0.89 3.67
C ILE A 329 -11.73 -0.14 2.54
N THR A 330 -10.81 -1.10 2.49
CA THR A 330 -10.85 -2.20 1.50
C THR A 330 -12.10 -3.06 1.66
N ARG A 331 -12.54 -3.35 2.90
CA ARG A 331 -13.77 -4.07 3.20
C ARG A 331 -15.05 -3.31 2.77
N HIS A 332 -14.96 -1.98 2.65
CA HIS A 332 -16.00 -1.13 2.09
C HIS A 332 -15.88 -0.95 0.57
N ASP A 333 -15.09 -1.78 -0.12
CA ASP A 333 -14.82 -1.68 -1.56
C ASP A 333 -14.20 -0.32 -1.94
N GLY A 334 -13.52 0.32 -0.99
CA GLY A 334 -12.84 1.60 -1.15
C GLY A 334 -11.34 1.47 -1.36
N THR A 335 -10.70 2.61 -1.58
CA THR A 335 -9.24 2.74 -1.67
C THR A 335 -8.74 3.79 -0.70
N LEU A 336 -7.53 3.57 -0.15
CA LEU A 336 -6.81 4.52 0.69
C LEU A 336 -5.44 4.75 0.07
N ARG A 337 -5.10 6.02 -0.19
CA ARG A 337 -3.80 6.45 -0.72
C ARG A 337 -3.20 7.49 0.21
N LEU A 338 -1.87 7.46 0.34
CA LEU A 338 -1.10 8.46 1.05
C LEU A 338 -0.23 9.22 0.06
N GLU A 339 -0.20 10.53 0.22
CA GLU A 339 0.74 11.43 -0.45
C GLU A 339 1.41 12.25 0.63
N SER A 340 2.73 12.31 0.65
CA SER A 340 3.47 13.04 1.69
C SER A 340 4.71 13.69 1.11
N THR A 341 5.03 14.87 1.66
CA THR A 341 6.25 15.60 1.31
C THR A 341 6.94 16.00 2.62
N PRO A 342 8.18 15.59 2.83
CA PRO A 342 8.95 15.97 4.01
C PRO A 342 8.98 17.48 4.22
N GLY A 343 8.70 17.94 5.45
CA GLY A 343 8.64 19.34 5.83
C GLY A 343 7.38 20.11 5.36
N VAL A 344 6.45 19.47 4.65
CA VAL A 344 5.20 20.09 4.17
C VAL A 344 3.98 19.50 4.86
N GLY A 345 3.91 18.15 4.95
CA GLY A 345 2.80 17.44 5.58
C GLY A 345 2.41 16.16 4.86
N THR A 346 1.29 15.56 5.30
CA THR A 346 0.74 14.32 4.75
C THR A 346 -0.72 14.51 4.36
N THR A 347 -1.10 13.96 3.21
CA THR A 347 -2.49 13.89 2.75
C THR A 347 -2.91 12.44 2.61
N VAL A 348 -3.94 12.06 3.35
CA VAL A 348 -4.61 10.75 3.20
C VAL A 348 -5.87 10.95 2.38
N ARG A 349 -5.95 10.26 1.24
CA ARG A 349 -7.11 10.28 0.35
C ARG A 349 -7.84 8.94 0.41
N ILE A 350 -9.12 8.98 0.74
CA ILE A 350 -10.02 7.82 0.79
C ILE A 350 -11.07 7.98 -0.29
N ALA A 351 -11.26 6.92 -1.09
CA ALA A 351 -12.37 6.84 -2.04
C ALA A 351 -13.30 5.69 -1.63
N LEU A 352 -14.59 5.98 -1.47
CA LEU A 352 -15.63 5.02 -1.12
C LEU A 352 -16.73 5.02 -2.19
N PRO A 353 -17.21 3.85 -2.64
CA PRO A 353 -18.36 3.79 -3.55
C PRO A 353 -19.62 4.30 -2.85
N LEU A 354 -20.40 5.15 -3.53
CA LEU A 354 -21.69 5.62 -3.00
C LEU A 354 -22.78 4.55 -3.04
N SER A 355 -22.66 3.59 -3.94
CA SER A 355 -23.56 2.43 -4.04
C SER A 355 -22.76 1.14 -4.02
N ARG A 356 -23.13 0.20 -3.16
CA ARG A 356 -22.58 -1.17 -3.25
C ARG A 356 -23.26 -1.93 -4.38
N PRO A 357 -22.51 -2.73 -5.14
CA PRO A 357 -23.12 -3.70 -6.03
C PRO A 357 -23.94 -4.70 -5.22
N LYS A 358 -25.08 -5.09 -5.80
CA LYS A 358 -25.92 -6.16 -5.23
C LYS A 358 -25.25 -7.51 -5.38
#